data_e500fbdf79286591be3e443449f5e0ac
#
_entry.id   e500fbdf79286591be3e443449f5e0ac
#
_cell.length_a   1.000
_cell.length_b   1.000
_cell.length_c   1.000
_cell.angle_alpha   90.00
_cell.angle_beta   90.00
_cell.angle_gamma   90.00
#
_symmetry.space_group_name_H-M   'P 1'
#
loop_
_entity.id
_entity.type
_entity.pdbx_description
1 polymer ?
#
loop_
_entity_poly.entity_id
_entity_poly.type
_entity_poly.pdbx_seq_one_letter_code
_entity_poly.pdbx_strand_id
1 'polypeptide(L)'
;MKRLILFALTLLISTTAFGWGQKGHDVTAAIAERHLTRKAAKKIGQLFDGLSLVYWSNWMDNASHTPEYARTKTWHYLNVEQGQTFDEARRIPEGDVLRAVEEITSTLKAGGLPPAEEAVQLRMLIHLVGDMHCPMHLGRLSDLGGNRRAVRFFGRPTNLHSVWDTDLPEAGHRWSYSEWAKQVDRLPKSEQRREEAGAPEAWARETHALCTEVYDASPQGAEISYDYVA
;
A
#
# COMPACT_ATOMS: atom_id res chain seq x y z
N MET A 1 33.87 -5.82 -46.06
CA MET A 1 32.56 -6.23 -45.46
C MET A 1 32.60 -5.91 -43.98
N LYS A 2 32.00 -4.79 -43.57
CA LYS A 2 31.98 -4.34 -42.17
C LYS A 2 30.69 -4.92 -41.52
N ARG A 3 30.84 -5.80 -40.53
CA ARG A 3 29.73 -6.34 -39.77
C ARG A 3 29.28 -5.28 -38.74
N LEU A 4 28.10 -4.72 -38.92
CA LEU A 4 27.42 -3.93 -37.92
C LEU A 4 26.90 -4.90 -36.83
N ILE A 5 27.43 -4.78 -35.61
CA ILE A 5 26.90 -5.44 -34.42
C ILE A 5 25.87 -4.50 -33.86
N LEU A 6 24.59 -4.84 -34.02
CA LEU A 6 23.47 -4.14 -33.41
C LEU A 6 23.37 -4.59 -31.94
N PHE A 7 23.80 -3.74 -31.01
CA PHE A 7 23.54 -3.93 -29.58
C PHE A 7 22.09 -3.57 -29.34
N ALA A 8 21.23 -4.57 -29.20
CA ALA A 8 19.89 -4.37 -28.67
C ALA A 8 20.02 -4.13 -27.14
N LEU A 9 19.94 -2.87 -26.76
CA LEU A 9 19.83 -2.46 -25.35
C LEU A 9 18.42 -2.80 -24.86
N THR A 10 18.23 -4.01 -24.32
CA THR A 10 17.01 -4.36 -23.59
C THR A 10 17.02 -3.55 -22.29
N LEU A 11 16.27 -2.47 -22.30
CA LEU A 11 15.95 -1.71 -21.10
C LEU A 11 15.08 -2.61 -20.21
N LEU A 12 15.70 -3.28 -19.24
CA LEU A 12 15.00 -3.92 -18.13
C LEU A 12 14.39 -2.79 -17.28
N ILE A 13 13.15 -2.41 -17.60
CA ILE A 13 12.34 -1.62 -16.69
C ILE A 13 12.01 -2.56 -15.54
N SER A 14 12.79 -2.49 -14.46
CA SER A 14 12.40 -3.06 -13.19
C SER A 14 11.20 -2.26 -12.69
N THR A 15 10.00 -2.77 -12.94
CA THR A 15 8.80 -2.26 -12.29
C THR A 15 8.90 -2.65 -10.82
N THR A 16 9.42 -1.75 -10.00
CA THR A 16 9.29 -1.84 -8.56
C THR A 16 7.81 -1.61 -8.28
N ALA A 17 7.10 -2.67 -7.87
CA ALA A 17 5.78 -2.52 -7.29
C ALA A 17 5.98 -1.87 -5.92
N PHE A 18 5.69 -0.59 -5.83
CA PHE A 18 5.58 0.14 -4.57
C PHE A 18 4.12 0.05 -4.11
N GLY A 19 3.89 -0.03 -2.82
CA GLY A 19 2.62 0.18 -2.16
C GLY A 19 2.05 1.58 -2.42
N TRP A 20 1.07 2.03 -1.66
CA TRP A 20 0.67 3.44 -1.76
C TRP A 20 1.91 4.30 -1.96
N GLY A 21 1.95 5.14 -2.97
CA GLY A 21 3.05 6.09 -3.14
C GLY A 21 3.26 6.90 -1.85
N GLN A 22 4.42 7.48 -1.70
CA GLN A 22 4.85 8.13 -0.45
C GLN A 22 3.75 8.98 0.20
N LYS A 23 2.99 9.74 -0.59
CA LYS A 23 1.90 10.58 -0.06
C LYS A 23 0.79 9.78 0.58
N GLY A 24 0.39 8.64 0.01
CA GLY A 24 -0.66 7.78 0.57
C GLY A 24 -0.25 7.20 1.92
N HIS A 25 0.97 6.67 2.04
CA HIS A 25 1.52 6.20 3.31
C HIS A 25 1.64 7.32 4.35
N ASP A 26 2.09 8.50 3.94
CA ASP A 26 2.20 9.65 4.83
C ASP A 26 0.83 10.08 5.37
N VAL A 27 -0.20 10.09 4.51
CA VAL A 27 -1.59 10.41 4.90
C VAL A 27 -2.13 9.38 5.89
N THR A 28 -1.98 8.09 5.59
CA THR A 28 -2.44 7.00 6.46
C THR A 28 -1.77 7.07 7.82
N ALA A 29 -0.45 7.26 7.86
CA ALA A 29 0.30 7.40 9.10
C ALA A 29 -0.10 8.65 9.90
N ALA A 30 -0.32 9.80 9.22
CA ALA A 30 -0.74 11.03 9.87
C ALA A 30 -2.14 10.91 10.49
N ILE A 31 -3.07 10.18 9.86
CA ILE A 31 -4.38 9.87 10.42
C ILE A 31 -4.21 8.97 11.64
N ALA A 32 -3.44 7.88 11.51
CA ALA A 32 -3.20 6.96 12.63
C ALA A 32 -2.62 7.67 13.86
N GLU A 33 -1.70 8.62 13.69
CA GLU A 33 -1.15 9.42 14.81
C GLU A 33 -2.22 10.17 15.59
N ARG A 34 -3.25 10.70 14.92
CA ARG A 34 -4.34 11.48 15.55
C ARG A 34 -5.26 10.61 16.40
N HIS A 35 -5.33 9.32 16.10
CA HIS A 35 -6.21 8.35 16.76
C HIS A 35 -5.49 7.52 17.83
N LEU A 36 -4.18 7.72 18.03
CA LEU A 36 -3.43 7.03 19.07
C LEU A 36 -3.94 7.39 20.47
N THR A 37 -4.11 6.37 21.32
CA THR A 37 -4.29 6.61 22.74
C THR A 37 -3.03 7.26 23.33
N ARG A 38 -3.17 7.99 24.43
CA ARG A 38 -1.98 8.59 25.11
C ARG A 38 -0.92 7.55 25.46
N LYS A 39 -1.35 6.34 25.83
CA LYS A 39 -0.43 5.24 26.16
C LYS A 39 0.32 4.76 24.92
N ALA A 40 -0.38 4.57 23.79
CA ALA A 40 0.22 4.17 22.53
C ALA A 40 1.19 5.25 22.02
N ALA A 41 0.77 6.51 21.98
CA ALA A 41 1.62 7.61 21.56
C ALA A 41 2.93 7.72 22.39
N LYS A 42 2.84 7.58 23.72
CA LYS A 42 4.02 7.55 24.58
C LYS A 42 4.96 6.37 24.24
N LYS A 43 4.41 5.17 24.07
CA LYS A 43 5.20 3.96 23.76
C LYS A 43 5.89 4.10 22.40
N ILE A 44 5.15 4.52 21.38
CA ILE A 44 5.66 4.72 20.02
C ILE A 44 6.75 5.81 20.01
N GLY A 45 6.52 6.93 20.70
CA GLY A 45 7.52 7.99 20.83
C GLY A 45 8.84 7.50 21.44
N GLN A 46 8.78 6.55 22.40
CA GLN A 46 9.99 5.91 22.96
C GLN A 46 10.66 4.97 21.96
N LEU A 47 9.89 4.18 21.19
CA LEU A 47 10.42 3.21 20.22
C LEU A 47 11.01 3.89 18.98
N PHE A 48 10.54 5.08 18.64
CA PHE A 48 10.94 5.83 17.45
C PHE A 48 11.81 7.06 17.76
N ASP A 49 12.33 7.14 18.97
CA ASP A 49 13.18 8.28 19.41
C ASP A 49 12.52 9.66 19.17
N GLY A 50 11.20 9.73 19.35
CA GLY A 50 10.41 10.94 19.13
C GLY A 50 10.04 11.24 17.68
N LEU A 51 10.47 10.41 16.73
CA LEU A 51 10.08 10.55 15.33
C LEU A 51 8.63 10.08 15.12
N SER A 52 7.94 10.70 14.15
CA SER A 52 6.54 10.44 13.83
C SER A 52 6.31 9.11 13.12
N LEU A 53 5.06 8.62 13.10
CA LEU A 53 4.67 7.50 12.23
C LEU A 53 4.91 7.86 10.76
N VAL A 54 4.66 9.10 10.36
CA VAL A 54 4.90 9.61 9.00
C VAL A 54 6.36 9.45 8.57
N TYR A 55 7.31 9.72 9.48
CA TYR A 55 8.73 9.54 9.18
C TYR A 55 9.07 8.10 8.77
N TRP A 56 8.36 7.12 9.34
CA TRP A 56 8.62 5.70 9.13
C TRP A 56 7.68 5.03 8.12
N SER A 57 6.64 5.73 7.66
CA SER A 57 5.57 5.16 6.83
C SER A 57 6.08 4.52 5.52
N ASN A 58 7.13 5.09 4.93
CA ASN A 58 7.72 4.62 3.66
C ASN A 58 8.99 3.76 3.87
N TRP A 59 9.34 3.44 5.12
CA TRP A 59 10.58 2.73 5.41
C TRP A 59 10.64 1.34 4.79
N MET A 60 9.51 0.62 4.78
CA MET A 60 9.47 -0.79 4.36
C MET A 60 9.74 -0.97 2.86
N ASP A 61 9.32 -0.04 2.02
CA ASP A 61 9.64 -0.06 0.58
C ASP A 61 11.15 -0.11 0.35
N ASN A 62 11.89 0.77 1.00
CA ASN A 62 13.34 0.78 0.90
C ASN A 62 13.96 -0.45 1.55
N ALA A 63 13.49 -0.85 2.73
CA ALA A 63 14.02 -1.98 3.49
C ALA A 63 13.89 -3.30 2.72
N SER A 64 12.76 -3.55 2.03
CA SER A 64 12.50 -4.76 1.25
C SER A 64 13.54 -5.02 0.15
N HIS A 65 14.27 -3.98 -0.27
CA HIS A 65 15.36 -4.09 -1.25
C HIS A 65 16.71 -4.44 -0.63
N THR A 66 16.83 -4.48 0.68
CA THR A 66 18.05 -4.92 1.37
C THR A 66 18.04 -6.43 1.58
N PRO A 67 19.22 -7.09 1.68
CA PRO A 67 19.28 -8.53 1.93
C PRO A 67 18.55 -8.97 3.20
N GLU A 68 18.57 -8.15 4.24
CA GLU A 68 17.95 -8.42 5.54
C GLU A 68 16.43 -8.57 5.45
N TYR A 69 15.78 -7.72 4.64
CA TYR A 69 14.33 -7.68 4.49
C TYR A 69 13.82 -8.18 3.14
N ALA A 70 14.69 -8.75 2.28
CA ALA A 70 14.30 -9.19 0.94
C ALA A 70 13.12 -10.18 0.91
N ARG A 71 12.92 -10.95 1.98
CA ARG A 71 11.78 -11.86 2.15
C ARG A 71 10.43 -11.15 2.24
N THR A 72 10.42 -9.86 2.59
CA THR A 72 9.18 -9.09 2.79
C THR A 72 8.63 -8.49 1.49
N LYS A 73 9.29 -8.68 0.35
CA LYS A 73 8.85 -8.14 -0.95
C LYS A 73 7.45 -8.58 -1.35
N THR A 74 7.04 -9.77 -0.98
CA THR A 74 5.70 -10.29 -1.28
C THR A 74 4.65 -9.87 -0.25
N TRP A 75 5.07 -9.30 0.87
CA TRP A 75 4.17 -8.93 1.96
C TRP A 75 3.31 -7.71 1.65
N HIS A 76 3.66 -6.95 0.60
CA HIS A 76 2.95 -5.72 0.23
C HIS A 76 1.59 -5.96 -0.45
N TYR A 77 1.28 -7.18 -0.92
CA TYR A 77 0.08 -7.45 -1.71
C TYR A 77 -0.50 -8.85 -1.50
N LEU A 78 -1.76 -9.01 -1.88
CA LEU A 78 -2.45 -10.30 -2.05
C LEU A 78 -3.37 -10.20 -3.27
N ASN A 79 -2.94 -10.71 -4.42
CA ASN A 79 -3.74 -10.63 -5.63
C ASN A 79 -4.90 -11.64 -5.62
N VAL A 80 -6.10 -11.16 -5.99
CA VAL A 80 -7.33 -11.96 -6.11
C VAL A 80 -7.83 -11.88 -7.55
N GLU A 81 -7.98 -13.01 -8.23
CA GLU A 81 -8.36 -13.02 -9.65
C GLU A 81 -9.83 -12.63 -9.84
N GLN A 82 -10.16 -12.09 -11.02
CA GLN A 82 -11.53 -11.73 -11.34
C GLN A 82 -12.46 -12.95 -11.25
N GLY A 83 -13.58 -12.77 -10.55
CA GLY A 83 -14.57 -13.83 -10.34
C GLY A 83 -14.23 -14.80 -9.22
N GLN A 84 -13.07 -14.68 -8.60
CA GLN A 84 -12.74 -15.40 -7.37
C GLN A 84 -13.25 -14.62 -6.14
N THR A 85 -13.64 -15.36 -5.13
CA THR A 85 -13.83 -14.81 -3.80
C THR A 85 -12.46 -14.55 -3.14
N PHE A 86 -12.44 -13.72 -2.13
CA PHE A 86 -11.23 -13.45 -1.37
C PHE A 86 -10.63 -14.73 -0.76
N ASP A 87 -11.49 -15.71 -0.37
CA ASP A 87 -11.06 -16.99 0.21
C ASP A 87 -10.39 -17.91 -0.82
N GLU A 88 -10.68 -17.73 -2.10
CA GLU A 88 -10.08 -18.49 -3.20
C GLU A 88 -8.76 -17.89 -3.69
N ALA A 89 -8.34 -16.75 -3.09
CA ALA A 89 -7.09 -16.10 -3.44
C ALA A 89 -5.89 -17.05 -3.24
N ARG A 90 -5.02 -17.09 -4.25
CA ARG A 90 -3.79 -17.87 -4.16
C ARG A 90 -2.84 -17.21 -3.16
N ARG A 91 -2.73 -17.80 -1.97
CA ARG A 91 -1.80 -17.32 -0.95
C ARG A 91 -0.35 -17.51 -1.38
N ILE A 92 0.49 -16.56 -1.02
CA ILE A 92 1.92 -16.55 -1.35
C ILE A 92 2.68 -17.31 -0.24
N PRO A 93 3.46 -18.37 -0.57
CA PRO A 93 4.15 -19.17 0.45
C PRO A 93 5.08 -18.35 1.35
N GLU A 94 5.76 -17.35 0.78
CA GLU A 94 6.68 -16.45 1.47
C GLU A 94 5.97 -15.40 2.35
N GLY A 95 4.65 -15.34 2.27
CA GLY A 95 3.79 -14.37 2.94
C GLY A 95 3.17 -13.37 1.97
N ASP A 96 2.02 -12.87 2.34
CA ASP A 96 1.26 -11.81 1.66
C ASP A 96 0.85 -10.74 2.67
N VAL A 97 0.24 -9.64 2.21
CA VAL A 97 -0.09 -8.48 3.04
C VAL A 97 -1.01 -8.83 4.21
N LEU A 98 -2.03 -9.65 3.98
CA LEU A 98 -2.98 -10.03 5.04
C LEU A 98 -2.27 -10.85 6.12
N ARG A 99 -1.57 -11.91 5.72
CA ARG A 99 -0.82 -12.75 6.64
C ARG A 99 0.22 -11.96 7.43
N ALA A 100 0.96 -11.08 6.78
CA ALA A 100 1.96 -10.25 7.44
C ALA A 100 1.34 -9.32 8.49
N VAL A 101 0.23 -8.64 8.16
CA VAL A 101 -0.49 -7.77 9.11
C VAL A 101 -1.02 -8.56 10.31
N GLU A 102 -1.59 -9.75 10.09
CA GLU A 102 -2.08 -10.63 11.16
C GLU A 102 -0.96 -11.12 12.08
N GLU A 103 0.14 -11.63 11.52
CA GLU A 103 1.28 -12.15 12.27
C GLU A 103 1.97 -11.04 13.07
N ILE A 104 2.21 -9.88 12.46
CA ILE A 104 2.82 -8.71 13.14
C ILE A 104 1.90 -8.22 14.27
N THR A 105 0.60 -8.09 14.01
CA THR A 105 -0.37 -7.66 15.01
C THR A 105 -0.42 -8.63 16.19
N SER A 106 -0.42 -9.94 15.93
CA SER A 106 -0.39 -10.97 16.96
C SER A 106 0.90 -10.89 17.80
N THR A 107 2.04 -10.74 17.14
CA THR A 107 3.35 -10.62 17.78
C THR A 107 3.45 -9.39 18.69
N LEU A 108 2.98 -8.22 18.20
CA LEU A 108 2.96 -6.99 18.98
C LEU A 108 1.99 -7.08 20.18
N LYS A 109 0.83 -7.74 20.02
CA LYS A 109 -0.13 -7.99 21.10
C LYS A 109 0.42 -8.94 22.18
N ALA A 110 1.17 -9.96 21.79
CA ALA A 110 1.82 -10.87 22.71
C ALA A 110 2.90 -10.16 23.55
N GLY A 111 3.54 -9.14 22.99
CA GLY A 111 4.58 -8.38 23.67
C GLY A 111 5.87 -9.17 23.88
N GLY A 112 6.78 -8.60 24.65
CA GLY A 112 8.05 -9.26 25.04
C GLY A 112 9.17 -9.14 24.01
N LEU A 113 8.96 -8.45 22.90
CA LEU A 113 10.02 -8.15 21.95
C LEU A 113 11.06 -7.19 22.53
N PRO A 114 12.35 -7.32 22.18
CA PRO A 114 13.31 -6.26 22.38
C PRO A 114 12.85 -4.96 21.69
N PRO A 115 13.12 -3.77 22.27
CA PRO A 115 12.63 -2.49 21.73
C PRO A 115 12.99 -2.27 20.25
N ALA A 116 14.18 -2.67 19.81
CA ALA A 116 14.59 -2.54 18.40
C ALA A 116 13.76 -3.40 17.47
N GLU A 117 13.43 -4.63 17.87
CA GLU A 117 12.58 -5.52 17.08
C GLU A 117 11.12 -5.04 17.07
N GLU A 118 10.62 -4.59 18.23
CA GLU A 118 9.27 -4.02 18.34
C GLU A 118 9.13 -2.79 17.43
N ALA A 119 10.14 -1.94 17.35
CA ALA A 119 10.17 -0.78 16.45
C ALA A 119 10.12 -1.20 14.97
N VAL A 120 10.85 -2.25 14.57
CA VAL A 120 10.82 -2.80 13.21
C VAL A 120 9.43 -3.34 12.88
N GLN A 121 8.82 -4.13 13.78
CA GLN A 121 7.46 -4.65 13.57
C GLN A 121 6.43 -3.52 13.40
N LEU A 122 6.53 -2.46 14.19
CA LEU A 122 5.65 -1.30 14.05
C LEU A 122 5.85 -0.55 12.72
N ARG A 123 7.09 -0.38 12.24
CA ARG A 123 7.36 0.23 10.93
C ARG A 123 6.73 -0.57 9.81
N MET A 124 6.86 -1.89 9.84
CA MET A 124 6.21 -2.78 8.88
C MET A 124 4.69 -2.67 8.96
N LEU A 125 4.11 -2.71 10.17
CA LEU A 125 2.66 -2.62 10.33
C LEU A 125 2.07 -1.33 9.77
N ILE A 126 2.70 -0.18 10.04
CA ILE A 126 2.26 1.13 9.53
C ILE A 126 2.16 1.11 8.00
N HIS A 127 3.19 0.57 7.35
CA HIS A 127 3.27 0.49 5.89
C HIS A 127 2.24 -0.49 5.32
N LEU A 128 2.24 -1.73 5.81
CA LEU A 128 1.39 -2.81 5.28
C LEU A 128 -0.11 -2.56 5.46
N VAL A 129 -0.51 -1.89 6.54
CA VAL A 129 -1.92 -1.46 6.69
C VAL A 129 -2.27 -0.45 5.60
N GLY A 130 -1.36 0.46 5.24
CA GLY A 130 -1.55 1.35 4.08
C GLY A 130 -1.73 0.56 2.78
N ASP A 131 -0.81 -0.36 2.48
CA ASP A 131 -0.86 -1.21 1.28
C ASP A 131 -2.17 -1.98 1.16
N MET A 132 -2.59 -2.60 2.26
CA MET A 132 -3.82 -3.40 2.31
C MET A 132 -5.08 -2.57 1.99
N HIS A 133 -5.03 -1.24 2.16
CA HIS A 133 -6.13 -0.33 1.82
C HIS A 133 -6.00 0.27 0.41
N CYS A 134 -4.96 -0.09 -0.36
CA CYS A 134 -4.87 0.26 -1.78
C CYS A 134 -5.49 -0.85 -2.65
N PRO A 135 -6.55 -0.56 -3.46
CA PRO A 135 -7.22 -1.59 -4.27
C PRO A 135 -6.27 -2.38 -5.18
N MET A 136 -5.23 -1.74 -5.69
CA MET A 136 -4.29 -2.41 -6.61
C MET A 136 -3.39 -3.43 -5.92
N HIS A 137 -3.19 -3.33 -4.60
CA HIS A 137 -2.49 -4.35 -3.81
C HIS A 137 -3.32 -5.62 -3.58
N LEU A 138 -4.64 -5.53 -3.82
CA LEU A 138 -5.58 -6.65 -3.78
C LEU A 138 -6.18 -6.93 -5.18
N GLY A 139 -5.57 -6.34 -6.22
CA GLY A 139 -6.02 -6.44 -7.60
C GLY A 139 -5.80 -7.80 -8.24
N ARG A 140 -6.10 -7.93 -9.54
CA ARG A 140 -6.08 -9.21 -10.26
C ARG A 140 -4.68 -9.82 -10.35
N LEU A 141 -4.60 -11.15 -10.17
CA LEU A 141 -3.34 -11.87 -10.31
C LEU A 141 -2.83 -11.86 -11.76
N SER A 142 -3.74 -11.97 -12.74
CA SER A 142 -3.42 -12.03 -14.17
C SER A 142 -2.68 -10.81 -14.70
N ASP A 143 -2.89 -9.65 -14.10
CA ASP A 143 -2.21 -8.41 -14.46
C ASP A 143 -1.29 -7.85 -13.36
N LEU A 144 -1.00 -8.66 -12.34
CA LEU A 144 -0.15 -8.30 -11.20
C LEU A 144 -0.66 -7.03 -10.48
N GLY A 145 -1.94 -7.02 -10.10
CA GLY A 145 -2.54 -5.87 -9.42
C GLY A 145 -2.53 -4.60 -10.28
N GLY A 146 -2.80 -4.72 -11.58
CA GLY A 146 -2.81 -3.58 -12.50
C GLY A 146 -1.43 -3.15 -13.04
N ASN A 147 -0.32 -3.76 -12.60
CA ASN A 147 1.01 -3.43 -13.12
C ASN A 147 1.16 -3.72 -14.62
N ARG A 148 0.44 -4.70 -15.16
CA ARG A 148 0.42 -5.05 -16.58
C ARG A 148 -0.76 -4.43 -17.33
N ARG A 149 -1.61 -3.67 -16.67
CA ARG A 149 -2.74 -2.99 -17.28
C ARG A 149 -2.32 -1.60 -17.73
N ALA A 150 -1.93 -1.49 -19.00
CA ALA A 150 -1.52 -0.22 -19.57
C ALA A 150 -2.71 0.74 -19.65
N VAL A 151 -2.52 1.98 -19.20
CA VAL A 151 -3.45 3.11 -19.28
C VAL A 151 -2.67 4.38 -19.61
N ARG A 152 -3.39 5.47 -19.84
CA ARG A 152 -2.80 6.79 -19.94
C ARG A 152 -3.33 7.67 -18.81
N PHE A 153 -2.46 8.42 -18.19
CA PHE A 153 -2.83 9.39 -17.16
C PHE A 153 -2.47 10.80 -17.61
N PHE A 154 -3.48 11.60 -17.90
CA PHE A 154 -3.33 12.92 -18.55
C PHE A 154 -2.42 12.84 -19.77
N GLY A 155 -2.71 11.91 -20.68
CA GLY A 155 -1.94 11.67 -21.91
C GLY A 155 -0.60 10.96 -21.73
N ARG A 156 -0.08 10.79 -20.51
CA ARG A 156 1.18 10.11 -20.21
C ARG A 156 0.96 8.58 -20.10
N PRO A 157 1.69 7.75 -20.88
CA PRO A 157 1.61 6.29 -20.72
C PRO A 157 2.06 5.84 -19.33
N THR A 158 1.28 4.96 -18.70
CA THR A 158 1.54 4.38 -17.38
C THR A 158 0.80 3.05 -17.23
N ASN A 159 0.66 2.53 -16.03
CA ASN A 159 -0.16 1.38 -15.70
C ASN A 159 -1.16 1.71 -14.59
N LEU A 160 -2.21 0.90 -14.47
CA LEU A 160 -3.30 1.15 -13.51
C LEU A 160 -2.81 1.13 -12.06
N HIS A 161 -1.86 0.26 -11.73
CA HIS A 161 -1.26 0.21 -10.40
C HIS A 161 -0.62 1.55 -10.02
N SER A 162 0.26 2.08 -10.88
CA SER A 162 0.93 3.37 -10.64
C SER A 162 -0.05 4.54 -10.54
N VAL A 163 -1.16 4.48 -11.28
CA VAL A 163 -2.21 5.51 -11.19
C VAL A 163 -2.81 5.54 -9.79
N TRP A 164 -3.25 4.40 -9.28
CA TRP A 164 -3.87 4.32 -7.96
C TRP A 164 -2.88 4.56 -6.83
N ASP A 165 -1.71 4.03 -6.98
CA ASP A 165 -0.67 4.05 -5.99
C ASP A 165 -0.07 5.45 -5.78
N THR A 166 0.16 6.16 -6.87
CA THR A 166 0.92 7.41 -6.84
C THR A 166 0.18 8.57 -7.51
N ASP A 167 -0.28 8.37 -8.75
CA ASP A 167 -0.70 9.49 -9.59
C ASP A 167 -1.99 10.16 -9.09
N LEU A 168 -2.97 9.40 -8.61
CA LEU A 168 -4.25 9.95 -8.10
C LEU A 168 -4.07 10.77 -6.81
N PRO A 169 -3.37 10.29 -5.77
CA PRO A 169 -3.10 11.10 -4.58
C PRO A 169 -2.35 12.41 -4.88
N GLU A 170 -1.53 12.42 -5.94
CA GLU A 170 -0.79 13.62 -6.35
C GLU A 170 -1.62 14.58 -7.24
N ALA A 171 -2.54 14.04 -8.04
CA ALA A 171 -3.29 14.83 -9.02
C ALA A 171 -4.63 15.38 -8.49
N GLY A 172 -5.32 14.66 -7.61
CA GLY A 172 -6.64 15.05 -7.09
C GLY A 172 -6.62 16.42 -6.41
N HIS A 173 -5.61 16.64 -5.58
CA HIS A 173 -5.31 17.96 -5.00
C HIS A 173 -3.80 18.12 -4.81
N ARG A 174 -3.29 19.33 -5.01
CA ARG A 174 -1.88 19.66 -4.70
C ARG A 174 -1.65 19.89 -3.21
N TRP A 175 -2.31 19.10 -2.37
CA TRP A 175 -2.19 19.19 -0.92
C TRP A 175 -0.97 18.44 -0.42
N SER A 176 -0.42 18.94 0.68
CA SER A 176 0.50 18.15 1.52
C SER A 176 -0.23 16.96 2.13
N TYR A 177 0.52 15.96 2.61
CA TYR A 177 -0.08 14.82 3.33
C TYR A 177 -0.91 15.28 4.53
N SER A 178 -0.49 16.34 5.22
CA SER A 178 -1.19 16.85 6.40
C SER A 178 -2.51 17.54 6.05
N GLU A 179 -2.59 18.19 4.89
CA GLU A 179 -3.84 18.76 4.37
C GLU A 179 -4.80 17.63 3.93
N TRP A 180 -4.29 16.63 3.19
CA TRP A 180 -5.05 15.44 2.86
C TRP A 180 -5.61 14.77 4.11
N ALA A 181 -4.76 14.43 5.09
CA ALA A 181 -5.18 13.80 6.32
C ALA A 181 -6.27 14.60 7.05
N LYS A 182 -6.17 15.94 7.05
CA LYS A 182 -7.21 16.81 7.66
C LYS A 182 -8.54 16.76 6.90
N GLN A 183 -8.52 16.57 5.59
CA GLN A 183 -9.73 16.58 4.78
C GLN A 183 -10.45 15.23 4.74
N VAL A 184 -9.71 14.12 4.79
CA VAL A 184 -10.33 12.77 4.73
C VAL A 184 -10.66 12.19 6.11
N ASP A 185 -9.97 12.60 7.16
CA ASP A 185 -10.20 12.16 8.55
C ASP A 185 -11.43 12.87 9.15
N ARG A 186 -12.63 12.49 8.68
CA ARG A 186 -13.91 13.13 9.05
C ARG A 186 -14.98 12.17 9.51
N LEU A 187 -14.65 10.89 9.69
CA LEU A 187 -15.62 9.93 10.16
C LEU A 187 -16.13 10.28 11.58
N PRO A 188 -17.43 10.16 11.84
CA PRO A 188 -17.97 10.28 13.18
C PRO A 188 -17.32 9.26 14.13
N LYS A 189 -17.16 9.60 15.41
CA LYS A 189 -16.52 8.71 16.40
C LYS A 189 -17.15 7.33 16.52
N SER A 190 -18.45 7.21 16.24
CA SER A 190 -19.15 5.92 16.23
C SER A 190 -18.70 5.02 15.08
N GLU A 191 -18.48 5.62 13.91
CA GLU A 191 -17.99 4.92 12.71
C GLU A 191 -16.51 4.59 12.86
N GLN A 192 -15.70 5.53 13.34
CA GLN A 192 -14.27 5.27 13.63
C GLN A 192 -14.12 4.03 14.52
N ARG A 193 -14.90 3.94 15.61
CA ARG A 193 -14.85 2.77 16.51
C ARG A 193 -15.29 1.48 15.86
N ARG A 194 -16.21 1.54 14.91
CA ARG A 194 -16.64 0.36 14.15
C ARG A 194 -15.51 -0.13 13.24
N GLU A 195 -14.86 0.78 12.53
CA GLU A 195 -13.73 0.46 11.66
C GLU A 195 -12.52 -0.07 12.46
N GLU A 196 -12.19 0.60 13.57
CA GLU A 196 -11.11 0.18 14.49
C GLU A 196 -11.35 -1.21 15.12
N ALA A 197 -12.60 -1.59 15.31
CA ALA A 197 -12.97 -2.91 15.86
C ALA A 197 -12.91 -4.03 14.82
N GLY A 198 -12.70 -3.70 13.54
CA GLY A 198 -12.58 -4.64 12.45
C GLY A 198 -11.33 -5.54 12.56
N ALA A 199 -11.34 -6.63 11.80
CA ALA A 199 -10.18 -7.50 11.64
C ALA A 199 -9.46 -7.19 10.32
N PRO A 200 -8.14 -7.44 10.20
CA PRO A 200 -7.39 -7.22 8.97
C PRO A 200 -8.03 -7.85 7.72
N GLU A 201 -8.59 -9.05 7.88
CA GLU A 201 -9.29 -9.73 6.80
C GLU A 201 -10.56 -8.98 6.34
N ALA A 202 -11.33 -8.40 7.27
CA ALA A 202 -12.52 -7.63 6.93
C ALA A 202 -12.13 -6.37 6.13
N TRP A 203 -11.11 -5.64 6.55
CA TRP A 203 -10.59 -4.47 5.84
C TRP A 203 -10.07 -4.83 4.44
N ALA A 204 -9.34 -5.95 4.31
CA ALA A 204 -8.86 -6.43 3.02
C ALA A 204 -10.03 -6.79 2.08
N ARG A 205 -11.11 -7.41 2.59
CA ARG A 205 -12.31 -7.72 1.79
C ARG A 205 -13.02 -6.46 1.31
N GLU A 206 -13.14 -5.44 2.17
CA GLU A 206 -13.74 -4.15 1.80
C GLU A 206 -12.93 -3.47 0.71
N THR A 207 -11.60 -3.42 0.85
CA THR A 207 -10.72 -2.87 -0.19
C THR A 207 -10.80 -3.66 -1.49
N HIS A 208 -10.79 -5.00 -1.42
CA HIS A 208 -10.92 -5.84 -2.62
C HIS A 208 -12.26 -5.64 -3.34
N ALA A 209 -13.35 -5.38 -2.62
CA ALA A 209 -14.64 -5.11 -3.23
C ALA A 209 -14.61 -3.89 -4.18
N LEU A 210 -13.76 -2.91 -3.92
CA LEU A 210 -13.57 -1.75 -4.79
C LEU A 210 -12.86 -2.09 -6.11
N CYS A 211 -12.11 -3.19 -6.17
CA CYS A 211 -11.35 -3.56 -7.36
C CYS A 211 -12.23 -3.68 -8.60
N THR A 212 -13.45 -4.22 -8.49
CA THR A 212 -14.35 -4.38 -9.63
C THR A 212 -14.64 -3.03 -10.27
N GLU A 213 -15.04 -2.03 -9.49
CA GLU A 213 -15.34 -0.68 -9.99
C GLU A 213 -14.10 -0.02 -10.60
N VAL A 214 -12.95 -0.13 -9.94
CA VAL A 214 -11.68 0.41 -10.44
C VAL A 214 -11.32 -0.18 -11.80
N TYR A 215 -11.43 -1.49 -11.95
CA TYR A 215 -11.10 -2.17 -13.19
C TYR A 215 -12.10 -1.88 -14.33
N ASP A 216 -13.37 -1.75 -14.02
CA ASP A 216 -14.43 -1.45 -14.98
C ASP A 216 -14.30 0.01 -15.49
N ALA A 217 -13.94 0.93 -14.59
CA ALA A 217 -13.68 2.33 -14.94
C ALA A 217 -12.35 2.53 -15.68
N SER A 218 -11.44 1.54 -15.67
CA SER A 218 -10.10 1.63 -16.24
C SER A 218 -9.78 0.45 -17.15
N PRO A 219 -10.47 0.27 -18.31
CA PRO A 219 -10.15 -0.78 -19.27
C PRO A 219 -8.73 -0.61 -19.84
N GLN A 220 -8.17 -1.68 -20.42
CA GLN A 220 -6.87 -1.63 -21.08
C GLN A 220 -6.81 -0.50 -22.11
N GLY A 221 -5.82 0.37 -22.00
CA GLY A 221 -5.65 1.53 -22.87
C GLY A 221 -6.49 2.76 -22.50
N ALA A 222 -7.24 2.72 -21.41
CA ALA A 222 -8.07 3.86 -20.96
C ALA A 222 -7.25 5.13 -20.78
N GLU A 223 -7.86 6.26 -21.10
CA GLU A 223 -7.38 7.60 -20.71
C GLU A 223 -8.02 7.97 -19.36
N ILE A 224 -7.18 8.12 -18.36
CA ILE A 224 -7.57 8.56 -17.02
C ILE A 224 -7.22 10.03 -16.89
N SER A 225 -8.23 10.87 -16.74
CA SER A 225 -8.08 12.34 -16.72
C SER A 225 -9.05 12.99 -15.71
N TYR A 226 -9.43 14.22 -15.96
CA TYR A 226 -10.22 15.02 -15.02
C TYR A 226 -11.50 14.36 -14.53
N ASP A 227 -12.26 13.71 -15.42
CA ASP A 227 -13.54 13.07 -15.06
C ASP A 227 -13.37 11.89 -14.10
N TYR A 228 -12.20 11.26 -14.12
CA TYR A 228 -11.87 10.15 -13.22
C TYR A 228 -11.32 10.64 -11.88
N VAL A 229 -10.61 11.78 -11.88
CA VAL A 229 -9.94 12.34 -10.69
C VAL A 229 -10.90 13.18 -9.84
N ALA A 230 -11.97 13.73 -10.46
CA ALA A 230 -12.97 14.57 -9.79
C ALA A 230 -13.90 13.77 -8.88
#